data_b1e3cef7c08351c0095fcacab3900160
#
_entry.id   b1e3cef7c08351c0095fcacab3900160
#
_cell.length_a   1.000
_cell.length_b   1.000
_cell.length_c   1.000
_cell.angle_alpha   90.00
_cell.angle_beta   90.00
_cell.angle_gamma   90.00
#
_symmetry.space_group_name_H-M   'P 1'
#
loop_
_entity.id
_entity.type
_entity.pdbx_description
1 polymer ?
#
loop_
_entity_poly.entity_id
_entity_poly.type
_entity_poly.pdbx_seq_one_letter_code
_entity_poly.pdbx_strand_id
1 'polypeptide(L)'
;MSKLDSVFIAETLRPKDFYEGCLDGRAAGEMLRILGIRTEYRIAFTRPLLERAIGEAKAGDFEVLHFSSHGDSTGIEITNGKELNWAEFVDLVKPASGPNKALVMATRGGGDKELTKALIASGVIFGWVFGSTAASIHFSGSCIAWSILYNRLFDHGFKRKDLTITLKAINAAIVGDFVYRRWDGKKYRRYPNSK
;
A
#
# COMPACT_ATOMS: atom_id res chain seq x y z
N MET A 1 -10.04 13.39 7.05
CA MET A 1 -10.67 12.54 6.02
C MET A 1 -11.91 11.88 6.60
N SER A 2 -12.95 11.76 5.79
CA SER A 2 -14.17 10.98 5.99
C SER A 2 -13.86 9.46 6.15
N LYS A 3 -14.86 8.63 6.13
CA LYS A 3 -14.74 7.19 5.96
C LYS A 3 -14.06 6.88 4.61
N LEU A 4 -13.44 5.70 4.51
CA LEU A 4 -12.84 5.23 3.27
C LEU A 4 -13.91 5.09 2.17
N ASP A 5 -13.68 5.71 1.03
CA ASP A 5 -14.63 5.77 -0.10
C ASP A 5 -14.17 4.94 -1.30
N SER A 6 -12.88 4.95 -1.60
CA SER A 6 -12.38 4.32 -2.82
C SER A 6 -10.94 3.82 -2.72
N VAL A 7 -10.69 2.66 -3.34
CA VAL A 7 -9.37 2.01 -3.38
C VAL A 7 -9.07 1.55 -4.80
N PHE A 8 -7.91 1.93 -5.32
CA PHE A 8 -7.34 1.38 -6.53
C PHE A 8 -6.23 0.40 -6.16
N ILE A 9 -6.27 -0.82 -6.68
CA ILE A 9 -5.29 -1.87 -6.41
C ILE A 9 -4.51 -2.15 -7.69
N ALA A 10 -3.19 -1.97 -7.64
CA ALA A 10 -2.26 -2.41 -8.66
C ALA A 10 -1.45 -3.60 -8.12
N GLU A 11 -1.52 -4.74 -8.80
CA GLU A 11 -0.83 -5.96 -8.39
C GLU A 11 0.16 -6.41 -9.46
N THR A 12 1.40 -6.67 -9.03
CA THR A 12 2.49 -7.15 -9.86
C THR A 12 3.33 -8.16 -9.08
N LEU A 13 2.98 -9.43 -9.22
CA LEU A 13 3.61 -10.55 -8.53
C LEU A 13 4.40 -11.40 -9.51
N ARG A 14 5.21 -12.33 -9.02
CA ARG A 14 5.94 -13.26 -9.88
C ARG A 14 4.99 -14.22 -10.59
N PRO A 15 5.33 -14.73 -11.79
CA PRO A 15 4.48 -15.67 -12.52
C PRO A 15 4.05 -16.88 -11.69
N LYS A 16 4.94 -17.37 -10.80
CA LYS A 16 4.65 -18.48 -9.89
C LYS A 16 3.49 -18.16 -8.94
N ASP A 17 3.45 -16.94 -8.37
CA ASP A 17 2.41 -16.54 -7.42
C ASP A 17 1.03 -16.47 -8.10
N PHE A 18 0.99 -16.01 -9.37
CA PHE A 18 -0.24 -16.06 -10.19
C PHE A 18 -0.69 -17.50 -10.43
N TYR A 19 0.23 -18.40 -10.74
CA TYR A 19 -0.10 -19.81 -10.96
C TYR A 19 -0.59 -20.49 -9.68
N GLU A 20 -0.02 -20.17 -8.53
CA GLU A 20 -0.39 -20.71 -7.22
C GLU A 20 -1.59 -20.01 -6.57
N GLY A 21 -2.10 -18.94 -7.19
CA GLY A 21 -3.24 -18.17 -6.68
C GLY A 21 -2.93 -17.31 -5.45
N CYS A 22 -1.67 -17.00 -5.20
CA CYS A 22 -1.20 -16.17 -4.07
C CYS A 22 -1.40 -14.67 -4.37
N LEU A 23 -2.65 -14.23 -4.55
CA LEU A 23 -3.03 -12.88 -4.99
C LEU A 23 -3.63 -12.09 -3.84
N ASP A 24 -2.79 -11.46 -3.00
CA ASP A 24 -3.24 -10.72 -1.83
C ASP A 24 -3.94 -9.39 -2.20
N GLY A 25 -3.54 -8.73 -3.28
CA GLY A 25 -4.23 -7.57 -3.81
C GLY A 25 -5.63 -7.91 -4.31
N ARG A 26 -5.80 -9.04 -5.02
CA ARG A 26 -7.11 -9.53 -5.42
C ARG A 26 -8.00 -9.84 -4.22
N ALA A 27 -7.46 -10.54 -3.22
CA ALA A 27 -8.20 -10.88 -1.99
C ALA A 27 -8.66 -9.60 -1.26
N ALA A 28 -7.81 -8.59 -1.14
CA ALA A 28 -8.17 -7.28 -0.60
C ALA A 28 -9.30 -6.63 -1.41
N GLY A 29 -9.25 -6.71 -2.75
CA GLY A 29 -10.28 -6.17 -3.64
C GLY A 29 -11.66 -6.81 -3.43
N GLU A 30 -11.72 -8.12 -3.29
CA GLU A 30 -12.98 -8.82 -3.02
C GLU A 30 -13.57 -8.43 -1.66
N MET A 31 -12.74 -8.31 -0.64
CA MET A 31 -13.19 -7.86 0.68
C MET A 31 -13.72 -6.42 0.65
N LEU A 32 -13.04 -5.52 -0.06
CA LEU A 32 -13.49 -4.13 -0.22
C LEU A 32 -14.85 -4.03 -0.92
N ARG A 33 -15.12 -4.87 -1.93
CA ARG A 33 -16.42 -4.94 -2.60
C ARG A 33 -17.54 -5.38 -1.66
N ILE A 34 -17.26 -6.34 -0.75
CA ILE A 34 -18.21 -6.77 0.28
C ILE A 34 -18.57 -5.60 1.21
N LEU A 35 -17.61 -4.71 1.52
CA LEU A 35 -17.84 -3.50 2.29
C LEU A 35 -18.56 -2.38 1.51
N GLY A 36 -18.84 -2.58 0.22
CA GLY A 36 -19.45 -1.56 -0.64
C GLY A 36 -18.52 -0.40 -1.01
N ILE A 37 -17.20 -0.58 -0.87
CA ILE A 37 -16.20 0.42 -1.23
C ILE A 37 -15.92 0.36 -2.73
N ARG A 38 -15.93 1.52 -3.40
CA ARG A 38 -15.57 1.62 -4.82
C ARG A 38 -14.15 1.09 -5.03
N THR A 39 -14.01 -0.01 -5.76
CA THR A 39 -12.75 -0.72 -5.90
C THR A 39 -12.45 -1.03 -7.36
N GLU A 40 -11.28 -0.65 -7.82
CA GLU A 40 -10.70 -1.07 -9.10
C GLU A 40 -9.46 -1.91 -8.83
N TYR A 41 -9.33 -3.00 -9.57
CA TYR A 41 -8.20 -3.93 -9.46
C TYR A 41 -7.57 -4.14 -10.82
N ARG A 42 -6.25 -4.00 -10.89
CA ARG A 42 -5.45 -4.22 -12.11
C ARG A 42 -4.25 -5.11 -11.82
N ILE A 43 -4.06 -6.09 -12.68
CA ILE A 43 -2.81 -6.86 -12.76
C ILE A 43 -1.90 -6.17 -13.77
N ALA A 44 -0.67 -5.89 -13.41
CA ALA A 44 0.28 -5.21 -14.27
C ALA A 44 1.60 -6.00 -14.36
N PHE A 45 1.77 -6.74 -15.44
CA PHE A 45 2.95 -7.59 -15.65
C PHE A 45 4.21 -6.84 -16.08
N THR A 46 4.07 -5.58 -16.52
CA THR A 46 5.16 -4.78 -17.07
C THR A 46 5.06 -3.34 -16.60
N ARG A 47 6.18 -2.59 -16.68
CA ARG A 47 6.19 -1.18 -16.35
C ARG A 47 5.17 -0.34 -17.13
N PRO A 48 4.99 -0.48 -18.46
CA PRO A 48 3.95 0.26 -19.18
C PRO A 48 2.53 -0.03 -18.68
N LEU A 49 2.24 -1.27 -18.26
CA LEU A 49 0.94 -1.61 -17.67
C LEU A 49 0.77 -0.99 -16.28
N LEU A 50 1.84 -0.91 -15.47
CA LEU A 50 1.82 -0.18 -14.21
C LEU A 50 1.57 1.33 -14.42
N GLU A 51 2.27 1.94 -15.38
CA GLU A 51 2.07 3.35 -15.74
C GLU A 51 0.63 3.62 -16.17
N ARG A 52 0.04 2.73 -16.96
CA ARG A 52 -1.37 2.78 -17.34
C ARG A 52 -2.29 2.65 -16.12
N ALA A 53 -2.05 1.67 -15.24
CA ALA A 53 -2.84 1.47 -14.02
C ALA A 53 -2.82 2.71 -13.12
N ILE A 54 -1.65 3.35 -12.94
CA ILE A 54 -1.54 4.59 -12.18
C ILE A 54 -2.26 5.75 -12.87
N GLY A 55 -2.24 5.81 -14.20
CA GLY A 55 -3.05 6.76 -14.97
C GLY A 55 -4.56 6.59 -14.73
N GLU A 56 -5.04 5.35 -14.69
CA GLU A 56 -6.43 5.02 -14.35
C GLU A 56 -6.76 5.40 -12.89
N ALA A 57 -5.85 5.12 -11.94
CA ALA A 57 -6.00 5.51 -10.53
C ALA A 57 -6.13 7.04 -10.37
N LYS A 58 -5.31 7.80 -11.10
CA LYS A 58 -5.38 9.27 -11.16
C LYS A 58 -6.73 9.74 -11.73
N ALA A 59 -7.11 9.22 -12.91
CA ALA A 59 -8.34 9.63 -13.60
C ALA A 59 -9.61 9.35 -12.77
N GLY A 60 -9.61 8.24 -12.03
CA GLY A 60 -10.70 7.87 -11.13
C GLY A 60 -10.69 8.58 -9.78
N ASP A 61 -9.69 9.40 -9.48
CA ASP A 61 -9.50 10.13 -8.21
C ASP A 61 -9.67 9.24 -6.96
N PHE A 62 -9.03 8.07 -6.97
CA PHE A 62 -9.09 7.14 -5.86
C PHE A 62 -8.38 7.68 -4.62
N GLU A 63 -8.99 7.46 -3.45
CA GLU A 63 -8.48 7.91 -2.14
C GLU A 63 -7.27 7.10 -1.68
N VAL A 64 -7.26 5.81 -1.97
CA VAL A 64 -6.18 4.89 -1.62
C VAL A 64 -5.61 4.24 -2.88
N LEU A 65 -4.30 4.28 -3.02
CA LEU A 65 -3.53 3.44 -3.93
C LEU A 65 -2.94 2.27 -3.13
N HIS A 66 -3.42 1.06 -3.40
CA HIS A 66 -2.88 -0.18 -2.85
C HIS A 66 -1.96 -0.82 -3.89
N PHE A 67 -0.71 -1.04 -3.51
CA PHE A 67 0.30 -1.65 -4.38
C PHE A 67 0.73 -3.00 -3.81
N SER A 68 0.44 -4.09 -4.54
CA SER A 68 0.83 -5.45 -4.17
C SER A 68 1.96 -5.95 -5.08
N SER A 69 3.11 -6.27 -4.48
CA SER A 69 4.30 -6.72 -5.21
C SER A 69 5.29 -7.44 -4.30
N HIS A 70 6.24 -8.18 -4.89
CA HIS A 70 7.49 -8.47 -4.21
C HIS A 70 8.34 -7.22 -4.07
N GLY A 71 9.30 -7.24 -3.16
CA GLY A 71 10.24 -6.16 -2.98
C GLY A 71 11.11 -6.37 -1.74
N ASP A 72 11.88 -5.35 -1.41
CA ASP A 72 12.75 -5.31 -0.24
C ASP A 72 12.98 -3.85 0.24
N SER A 73 14.05 -3.60 1.00
CA SER A 73 14.39 -2.26 1.48
C SER A 73 14.81 -1.28 0.36
N THR A 74 15.08 -1.75 -0.86
CA THR A 74 15.60 -0.94 -1.97
C THR A 74 14.52 -0.55 -2.99
N GLY A 75 13.43 -1.34 -3.08
CA GLY A 75 12.37 -1.11 -4.06
C GLY A 75 11.40 -2.26 -4.20
N ILE A 76 10.77 -2.33 -5.36
CA ILE A 76 9.80 -3.35 -5.74
C ILE A 76 10.30 -4.18 -6.93
N GLU A 77 9.82 -5.41 -7.04
CA GLU A 77 9.99 -6.27 -8.20
C GLU A 77 8.68 -6.34 -8.98
N ILE A 78 8.75 -6.13 -10.30
CA ILE A 78 7.59 -6.33 -11.19
C ILE A 78 7.61 -7.73 -11.81
N THR A 79 6.46 -8.19 -12.31
CA THR A 79 6.23 -9.59 -12.74
C THR A 79 7.27 -10.14 -13.71
N ASN A 80 7.85 -9.31 -14.57
CA ASN A 80 8.87 -9.73 -15.53
C ASN A 80 10.29 -9.80 -14.95
N GLY A 81 10.46 -9.74 -13.62
CA GLY A 81 11.74 -9.78 -12.92
C GLY A 81 12.53 -8.48 -12.92
N LYS A 82 12.00 -7.38 -13.49
CA LYS A 82 12.61 -6.07 -13.35
C LYS A 82 12.38 -5.50 -11.97
N GLU A 83 13.42 -4.90 -11.41
CA GLU A 83 13.35 -4.14 -10.18
C GLU A 83 13.12 -2.65 -10.50
N LEU A 84 12.31 -2.00 -9.66
CA LEU A 84 12.18 -0.56 -9.59
C LEU A 84 12.66 -0.12 -8.22
N ASN A 85 13.71 0.68 -8.17
CA ASN A 85 14.12 1.28 -6.90
C ASN A 85 13.08 2.29 -6.41
N TRP A 86 13.20 2.74 -5.14
CA TRP A 86 12.20 3.65 -4.57
C TRP A 86 12.05 4.97 -5.32
N ALA A 87 13.09 5.50 -5.95
CA ALA A 87 12.99 6.73 -6.74
C ALA A 87 12.14 6.50 -8.01
N GLU A 88 12.42 5.42 -8.74
CA GLU A 88 11.63 5.02 -9.93
C GLU A 88 10.18 4.69 -9.59
N PHE A 89 9.95 4.01 -8.45
CA PHE A 89 8.60 3.73 -7.94
C PHE A 89 7.86 5.02 -7.60
N VAL A 90 8.52 5.98 -6.94
CA VAL A 90 7.92 7.27 -6.59
C VAL A 90 7.55 8.07 -7.83
N ASP A 91 8.42 8.10 -8.85
CA ASP A 91 8.10 8.73 -10.13
C ASP A 91 6.89 8.08 -10.81
N LEU A 92 6.79 6.76 -10.74
CA LEU A 92 5.65 6.00 -11.24
C LEU A 92 4.33 6.42 -10.56
N VAL A 93 4.29 6.48 -9.22
CA VAL A 93 3.05 6.74 -8.46
C VAL A 93 2.71 8.22 -8.29
N LYS A 94 3.64 9.12 -8.66
CA LYS A 94 3.49 10.57 -8.57
C LYS A 94 2.16 11.10 -9.15
N PRO A 95 1.67 10.65 -10.32
CA PRO A 95 0.42 11.15 -10.88
C PRO A 95 -0.82 10.92 -10.01
N ALA A 96 -0.81 9.85 -9.19
CA ALA A 96 -1.92 9.45 -8.31
C ALA A 96 -1.70 9.88 -6.85
N SER A 97 -0.66 10.68 -6.55
CA SER A 97 -0.34 11.15 -5.20
C SER A 97 -1.17 12.37 -4.77
N GLY A 98 -1.16 12.64 -3.48
CA GLY A 98 -1.80 13.83 -2.90
C GLY A 98 -1.79 13.80 -1.37
N PRO A 99 -1.86 14.99 -0.70
CA PRO A 99 -1.82 15.08 0.76
C PRO A 99 -3.04 14.44 1.45
N ASN A 100 -4.13 14.28 0.70
CA ASN A 100 -5.36 13.61 1.17
C ASN A 100 -5.49 12.17 0.65
N LYS A 101 -4.42 11.59 0.09
CA LYS A 101 -4.40 10.23 -0.44
C LYS A 101 -3.53 9.33 0.44
N ALA A 102 -3.84 8.05 0.44
CA ALA A 102 -3.06 7.04 1.13
C ALA A 102 -2.38 6.09 0.14
N LEU A 103 -1.18 5.66 0.48
CA LEU A 103 -0.45 4.59 -0.20
C LEU A 103 -0.36 3.38 0.73
N VAL A 104 -0.87 2.25 0.29
CA VAL A 104 -0.74 0.96 0.99
C VAL A 104 0.23 0.08 0.20
N MET A 105 1.31 -0.31 0.85
CA MET A 105 2.37 -1.12 0.27
C MET A 105 2.28 -2.55 0.81
N ALA A 106 1.59 -3.42 0.08
CA ALA A 106 1.59 -4.86 0.31
C ALA A 106 2.88 -5.48 -0.27
N THR A 107 4.01 -5.00 0.26
CA THR A 107 5.36 -5.29 -0.22
C THR A 107 6.28 -5.36 0.98
N ARG A 108 7.22 -6.32 0.98
CA ARG A 108 8.28 -6.35 1.97
C ARG A 108 9.12 -5.05 1.90
N GLY A 109 9.42 -4.44 3.04
CA GLY A 109 10.13 -3.16 3.09
C GLY A 109 9.28 -1.93 2.75
N GLY A 110 8.01 -2.10 2.33
CA GLY A 110 7.12 -0.99 1.98
C GLY A 110 6.78 -0.06 3.16
N GLY A 111 7.00 -0.49 4.39
CA GLY A 111 6.90 0.34 5.61
C GLY A 111 8.20 1.02 6.02
N ASP A 112 9.30 0.80 5.32
CA ASP A 112 10.61 1.35 5.66
C ASP A 112 10.70 2.86 5.41
N LYS A 113 11.69 3.48 6.05
CA LYS A 113 11.91 4.93 5.90
C LYS A 113 12.43 5.32 4.52
N GLU A 114 13.03 4.40 3.79
CA GLU A 114 13.63 4.60 2.47
C GLU A 114 12.59 5.05 1.44
N LEU A 115 11.42 4.40 1.39
CA LEU A 115 10.30 4.84 0.55
C LEU A 115 9.88 6.29 0.88
N THR A 116 9.71 6.60 2.18
CA THR A 116 9.28 7.95 2.55
C THR A 116 10.35 9.02 2.36
N LYS A 117 11.64 8.66 2.40
CA LYS A 117 12.74 9.55 1.98
C LYS A 117 12.68 9.83 0.48
N ALA A 118 12.45 8.81 -0.35
CA ALA A 118 12.30 8.98 -1.79
C ALA A 118 11.09 9.87 -2.14
N LEU A 119 9.95 9.68 -1.45
CA LEU A 119 8.77 10.53 -1.60
C LEU A 119 9.11 12.01 -1.33
N ILE A 120 9.79 12.31 -0.21
CA ILE A 120 10.20 13.68 0.14
C ILE A 120 11.17 14.25 -0.91
N ALA A 121 12.18 13.47 -1.30
CA ALA A 121 13.20 13.91 -2.26
C ALA A 121 12.60 14.27 -3.63
N SER A 122 11.55 13.56 -4.07
CA SER A 122 10.84 13.81 -5.34
C SER A 122 9.69 14.83 -5.22
N GLY A 123 9.47 15.41 -4.04
CA GLY A 123 8.35 16.32 -3.80
C GLY A 123 6.97 15.66 -3.94
N VAL A 124 6.90 14.33 -3.79
CA VAL A 124 5.68 13.55 -3.88
C VAL A 124 5.12 13.30 -2.47
N ILE A 125 3.84 13.53 -2.27
CA ILE A 125 3.21 13.43 -0.96
C ILE A 125 2.01 12.52 -1.02
N PHE A 126 1.99 11.51 -0.14
CA PHE A 126 0.78 10.83 0.32
C PHE A 126 0.57 11.22 1.78
N GLY A 127 -0.66 11.51 2.19
CA GLY A 127 -0.97 11.85 3.59
C GLY A 127 -0.66 10.71 4.54
N TRP A 128 -0.80 9.47 4.07
CA TRP A 128 -0.53 8.23 4.81
C TRP A 128 0.19 7.22 3.91
N VAL A 129 1.19 6.55 4.46
CA VAL A 129 1.89 5.42 3.83
C VAL A 129 1.83 4.25 4.80
N PHE A 130 1.16 3.18 4.41
CA PHE A 130 1.03 1.94 5.18
C PHE A 130 1.94 0.87 4.58
N GLY A 131 2.56 0.06 5.41
CA GLY A 131 3.40 -1.04 4.95
C GLY A 131 3.96 -1.83 6.12
N SER A 132 4.77 -2.83 5.82
CA SER A 132 5.51 -3.60 6.81
C SER A 132 6.99 -3.28 6.75
N THR A 133 7.64 -3.32 7.92
CA THR A 133 9.10 -3.23 8.06
C THR A 133 9.74 -4.60 8.31
N ALA A 134 8.96 -5.68 8.30
CA ALA A 134 9.49 -7.03 8.47
C ALA A 134 10.31 -7.48 7.25
N ALA A 135 11.35 -8.27 7.51
CA ALA A 135 12.19 -8.85 6.47
C ALA A 135 11.45 -9.91 5.63
N SER A 136 10.32 -10.43 6.12
CA SER A 136 9.48 -11.41 5.44
C SER A 136 8.03 -11.26 5.86
N ILE A 137 7.12 -11.30 4.90
CA ILE A 137 5.67 -11.36 5.11
C ILE A 137 5.12 -12.47 4.21
N HIS A 138 4.30 -13.35 4.78
CA HIS A 138 3.55 -14.32 3.99
C HIS A 138 2.29 -13.67 3.38
N PHE A 139 1.87 -14.12 2.20
CA PHE A 139 0.65 -13.66 1.53
C PHE A 139 -0.58 -13.72 2.44
N SER A 140 -0.75 -14.83 3.19
CA SER A 140 -1.85 -14.96 4.15
C SER A 140 -1.84 -13.89 5.24
N GLY A 141 -0.67 -13.57 5.79
CA GLY A 141 -0.50 -12.51 6.78
C GLY A 141 -0.82 -11.13 6.18
N SER A 142 -0.37 -10.89 4.95
CA SER A 142 -0.68 -9.68 4.18
C SER A 142 -2.19 -9.53 3.97
N CYS A 143 -2.87 -10.57 3.48
CA CYS A 143 -4.32 -10.57 3.29
C CYS A 143 -5.09 -10.22 4.57
N ILE A 144 -4.74 -10.85 5.70
CA ILE A 144 -5.40 -10.60 6.98
C ILE A 144 -5.14 -9.15 7.45
N ALA A 145 -3.89 -8.68 7.35
CA ALA A 145 -3.51 -7.34 7.76
C ALA A 145 -4.31 -6.27 7.02
N TRP A 146 -4.37 -6.37 5.70
CA TRP A 146 -5.09 -5.40 4.87
C TRP A 146 -6.60 -5.50 5.04
N SER A 147 -7.14 -6.69 5.27
CA SER A 147 -8.56 -6.87 5.59
C SER A 147 -8.94 -6.16 6.89
N ILE A 148 -8.15 -6.31 7.95
CA ILE A 148 -8.36 -5.60 9.21
C ILE A 148 -8.21 -4.08 9.01
N LEU A 149 -7.18 -3.63 8.29
CA LEU A 149 -6.94 -2.22 8.02
C LEU A 149 -8.13 -1.59 7.31
N TYR A 150 -8.58 -2.18 6.19
CA TYR A 150 -9.67 -1.64 5.39
C TYR A 150 -11.02 -1.64 6.09
N ASN A 151 -11.34 -2.70 6.82
CA ASN A 151 -12.53 -2.73 7.67
C ASN A 151 -12.55 -1.56 8.66
N ARG A 152 -11.40 -1.31 9.31
CA ARG A 152 -11.28 -0.21 10.29
C ARG A 152 -11.28 1.17 9.63
N LEU A 153 -10.69 1.31 8.44
CA LEU A 153 -10.75 2.56 7.67
C LEU A 153 -12.18 2.87 7.21
N PHE A 154 -12.93 1.84 6.83
CA PHE A 154 -14.36 1.97 6.49
C PHE A 154 -15.18 2.48 7.67
N ASP A 155 -14.97 1.93 8.87
CA ASP A 155 -15.73 2.31 10.06
C ASP A 155 -15.33 3.66 10.65
N HIS A 156 -14.02 3.96 10.70
CA HIS A 156 -13.45 5.05 11.51
C HIS A 156 -12.68 6.11 10.70
N GLY A 157 -12.39 5.85 9.43
CA GLY A 157 -11.56 6.71 8.59
C GLY A 157 -10.10 6.76 9.08
N PHE A 158 -9.41 7.82 8.69
CA PHE A 158 -7.95 7.98 8.90
C PHE A 158 -7.59 8.68 10.22
N LYS A 159 -8.40 8.55 11.26
CA LYS A 159 -8.12 9.16 12.57
C LYS A 159 -6.91 8.49 13.23
N ARG A 160 -5.94 9.29 13.67
CA ARG A 160 -4.67 8.81 14.26
C ARG A 160 -4.87 7.79 15.39
N LYS A 161 -5.82 8.06 16.31
CA LYS A 161 -6.10 7.18 17.44
C LYS A 161 -6.52 5.80 16.97
N ASP A 162 -7.47 5.75 16.04
CA ASP A 162 -8.05 4.50 15.53
C ASP A 162 -7.03 3.73 14.69
N LEU A 163 -6.26 4.39 13.83
CA LEU A 163 -5.16 3.79 13.07
C LEU A 163 -4.11 3.17 14.00
N THR A 164 -3.73 3.87 15.08
CA THR A 164 -2.74 3.33 16.04
C THR A 164 -3.25 2.07 16.74
N ILE A 165 -4.53 2.04 17.12
CA ILE A 165 -5.17 0.86 17.71
C ILE A 165 -5.21 -0.28 16.68
N THR A 166 -5.62 0.02 15.45
CA THR A 166 -5.69 -0.96 14.35
C THR A 166 -4.35 -1.61 14.08
N LEU A 167 -3.27 -0.83 13.93
CA LEU A 167 -1.93 -1.38 13.67
C LEU A 167 -1.40 -2.21 14.85
N LYS A 168 -1.72 -1.82 16.09
CA LYS A 168 -1.39 -2.65 17.26
C LYS A 168 -2.12 -3.99 17.23
N ALA A 169 -3.40 -3.99 16.86
CA ALA A 169 -4.20 -5.22 16.73
C ALA A 169 -3.66 -6.13 15.61
N ILE A 170 -3.33 -5.57 14.45
CA ILE A 170 -2.69 -6.30 13.35
C ILE A 170 -1.39 -6.95 13.83
N ASN A 171 -0.50 -6.18 14.46
CA ASN A 171 0.79 -6.67 14.93
C ASN A 171 0.71 -7.66 16.10
N ALA A 172 -0.41 -7.69 16.83
CA ALA A 172 -0.68 -8.71 17.84
C ALA A 172 -1.19 -10.03 17.24
N ALA A 173 -1.88 -9.94 16.09
CA ALA A 173 -2.48 -11.09 15.42
C ALA A 173 -1.54 -11.74 14.39
N ILE A 174 -0.64 -10.97 13.79
CA ILE A 174 0.14 -11.39 12.63
C ILE A 174 1.60 -10.94 12.79
N VAL A 175 2.53 -11.84 12.44
CA VAL A 175 3.95 -11.49 12.32
C VAL A 175 4.15 -10.67 11.05
N GLY A 176 4.62 -9.42 11.17
CA GLY A 176 4.78 -8.57 9.99
C GLY A 176 5.24 -7.15 10.27
N ASP A 177 5.31 -6.74 11.52
CA ASP A 177 5.76 -5.41 11.96
C ASP A 177 5.15 -4.27 11.11
N PHE A 178 3.81 -4.27 11.05
CA PHE A 178 3.04 -3.32 10.26
C PHE A 178 3.05 -1.93 10.88
N VAL A 179 3.26 -0.92 10.05
CA VAL A 179 3.34 0.48 10.45
C VAL A 179 2.55 1.37 9.48
N TYR A 180 2.23 2.58 9.92
CA TYR A 180 1.94 3.65 8.99
C TYR A 180 2.83 4.86 9.26
N ARG A 181 3.07 5.64 8.20
CA ARG A 181 3.77 6.91 8.26
C ARG A 181 2.83 8.01 7.80
N ARG A 182 2.67 9.03 8.63
CA ARG A 182 1.80 10.17 8.33
C ARG A 182 2.63 11.39 8.00
N TRP A 183 2.27 12.07 6.93
CA TRP A 183 2.81 13.37 6.59
C TRP A 183 2.30 14.44 7.57
N ASP A 184 3.20 15.24 8.15
CA ASP A 184 2.88 16.30 9.12
C ASP A 184 3.05 17.71 8.56
N GLY A 185 3.28 17.85 7.25
CA GLY A 185 3.59 19.08 6.56
C GLY A 185 5.09 19.31 6.32
N LYS A 186 5.95 18.56 6.99
CA LYS A 186 7.42 18.68 6.87
C LYS A 186 8.12 17.33 6.70
N LYS A 187 7.62 16.28 7.36
CA LYS A 187 8.19 14.94 7.34
C LYS A 187 7.15 13.87 7.59
N TYR A 188 7.51 12.63 7.29
CA TYR A 188 6.72 11.46 7.68
C TYR A 188 7.03 11.02 9.11
N ARG A 189 5.99 10.88 9.95
CA ARG A 189 6.09 10.33 11.32
C ARG A 189 5.59 8.90 11.33
N ARG A 190 6.40 7.99 11.86
CA ARG A 190 6.07 6.56 12.02
C ARG A 190 5.12 6.33 13.19
N TYR A 191 4.15 5.43 12.98
CA TYR A 191 3.24 4.92 14.00
C TYR A 191 2.99 3.41 13.79
N PRO A 192 2.80 2.61 14.86
CA PRO A 192 3.10 3.01 16.24
C PRO A 192 4.57 3.44 16.40
N ASN A 193 4.83 4.29 17.38
CA ASN A 193 6.21 4.67 17.68
C ASN A 193 6.98 3.40 18.07
N SER A 194 8.23 3.29 17.63
CA SER A 194 9.16 2.29 18.16
C SER A 194 9.20 2.41 19.68
N LYS A 195 9.15 1.29 20.37
CA LYS A 195 9.45 1.25 21.79
C LYS A 195 10.89 1.61 22.01
#